data_c622976ee15e4a733c8b6b29a25a4ba1
#
_entry.id   c622976ee15e4a733c8b6b29a25a4ba1
#
_cell.length_a   1.000
_cell.length_b   1.000
_cell.length_c   1.000
_cell.angle_alpha   90.00
_cell.angle_beta   90.00
_cell.angle_gamma   90.00
#
_symmetry.space_group_name_H-M   'P 1'
#
loop_
_entity.id
_entity.type
_entity.pdbx_description
1 polymer ?
#
loop_
_entity_poly.entity_id
_entity_poly.type
_entity_poly.pdbx_seq_one_letter_code
_entity_poly.pdbx_strand_id
1 'polypeptide(L)'
;MKRIGWFQAGVALGILVLALGTAAAEEEIRVVIKDHQFSPSEVRVKANIKLKLIITNEDPTAEEFESFSLNREKVVRAGQSITIFLPPLKPGSYDFFGDFHPDTAKGTVIAE
;
A
#
# COMPACT_ATOMS: atom_id res chain seq x y z
N MET A 1 -9.98 61.23 19.45
CA MET A 1 -9.91 60.66 19.24
C MET A 1 -9.67 59.62 19.03
N LYS A 2 -9.57 59.05 18.80
CA LYS A 2 -9.41 58.18 18.61
C LYS A 2 -9.12 57.21 18.19
N ARG A 3 -8.92 56.65 17.92
CA ARG A 3 -8.71 55.72 17.53
C ARG A 3 -8.34 54.74 17.24
N ILE A 4 -8.20 54.12 17.01
CA ILE A 4 -7.93 53.28 16.83
C ILE A 4 -7.65 52.28 16.45
N GLY A 5 -7.53 51.81 16.32
CA GLY A 5 -7.24 50.86 15.93
C GLY A 5 -7.13 49.91 15.78
N TRP A 6 -6.94 49.56 15.50
CA TRP A 6 -6.82 48.70 15.26
C TRP A 6 -6.46 47.83 14.93
N PHE A 7 -6.35 47.34 14.64
CA PHE A 7 -6.09 46.54 14.41
C PHE A 7 -5.88 45.64 14.15
N GLN A 8 -5.83 45.17 13.96
CA GLN A 8 -5.64 44.33 13.82
C GLN A 8 -5.43 43.41 13.65
N ALA A 9 -5.34 43.05 13.47
CA ALA A 9 -5.05 42.29 13.52
C ALA A 9 -5.05 41.14 13.14
N GLY A 10 -5.28 40.52 13.18
CA GLY A 10 -5.41 39.32 12.80
C GLY A 10 -4.76 38.65 12.05
N VAL A 11 -4.77 38.29 11.81
CA VAL A 11 -4.21 37.84 10.98
C VAL A 11 -3.60 36.79 10.89
N ALA A 12 -3.32 36.43 11.12
CA ALA A 12 -2.59 35.55 10.97
C ALA A 12 -2.81 34.32 10.80
N LEU A 13 -2.95 33.84 10.91
CA LEU A 13 -3.19 32.78 10.89
C LEU A 13 -3.13 31.93 9.93
N GLY A 14 -3.53 31.67 9.51
CA GLY A 14 -3.68 30.76 8.52
C GLY A 14 -2.48 30.14 8.28
N ILE A 15 -1.68 30.40 8.66
CA ILE A 15 -0.60 29.95 8.41
C ILE A 15 -0.34 28.68 8.51
N LEU A 16 -0.35 28.24 9.25
CA LEU A 16 -0.03 27.04 9.44
C LEU A 16 -0.43 26.02 8.74
N VAL A 17 -1.33 25.92 8.61
CA VAL A 17 -1.82 24.94 7.89
C VAL A 17 -0.90 24.31 7.09
N LEU A 18 -0.30 24.96 6.32
CA LEU A 18 0.52 24.39 5.50
C LEU A 18 1.29 23.38 5.96
N ALA A 19 1.73 23.45 6.90
CA ALA A 19 2.65 22.50 7.32
C ALA A 19 2.19 21.15 7.17
N LEU A 20 1.01 20.96 7.24
CA LEU A 20 0.56 19.70 7.23
C LEU A 20 0.59 18.96 5.99
N GLY A 21 0.37 19.48 4.95
CA GLY A 21 0.30 18.75 3.73
C GLY A 21 1.52 17.99 3.35
N THR A 22 2.52 17.98 4.16
CA THR A 22 3.74 17.35 3.76
C THR A 22 3.89 15.88 4.12
N ALA A 23 2.89 15.30 4.70
CA ALA A 23 2.99 13.88 5.02
C ALA A 23 3.21 13.07 3.75
N ALA A 24 4.09 12.12 3.84
CA ALA A 24 4.38 11.26 2.70
C ALA A 24 3.14 10.47 2.32
N ALA A 25 2.88 10.34 1.05
CA ALA A 25 1.76 9.56 0.56
C ALA A 25 2.03 8.07 0.74
N GLU A 26 0.99 7.32 1.04
CA GLU A 26 1.05 5.88 1.16
C GLU A 26 -0.22 5.32 0.51
N GLU A 27 -0.09 4.28 -0.27
CA GLU A 27 -1.24 3.62 -0.88
C GLU A 27 -1.43 2.25 -0.24
N GLU A 28 -2.67 1.92 0.10
CA GLU A 28 -3.01 0.63 0.67
C GLU A 28 -3.73 -0.20 -0.38
N ILE A 29 -3.25 -1.42 -0.59
CA ILE A 29 -3.80 -2.33 -1.57
C ILE A 29 -4.18 -3.63 -0.89
N ARG A 30 -5.33 -4.19 -1.23
CA ARG A 30 -5.82 -5.44 -0.65
C ARG A 30 -5.93 -6.51 -1.71
N VAL A 31 -5.41 -7.68 -1.38
CA VAL A 31 -5.44 -8.86 -2.25
C VAL A 31 -5.97 -10.03 -1.43
N VAL A 32 -6.81 -10.84 -2.03
CA VAL A 32 -7.38 -12.02 -1.38
C VAL A 32 -6.80 -13.28 -2.03
N ILE A 33 -6.51 -14.28 -1.22
CA ILE A 33 -6.17 -15.61 -1.70
C ILE A 33 -7.41 -16.47 -1.51
N LYS A 34 -7.92 -17.04 -2.59
CA LYS A 34 -9.04 -17.96 -2.56
C LYS A 34 -8.91 -18.97 -3.67
N ASP A 35 -9.15 -20.24 -3.35
CA ASP A 35 -9.01 -21.35 -4.29
C ASP A 35 -7.61 -21.35 -4.91
N HIS A 36 -6.62 -21.07 -4.09
CA HIS A 36 -5.20 -21.03 -4.46
C HIS A 36 -4.92 -20.04 -5.60
N GLN A 37 -5.64 -18.93 -5.59
CA GLN A 37 -5.44 -17.85 -6.57
C GLN A 37 -5.49 -16.50 -5.88
N PHE A 38 -4.76 -15.54 -6.43
CA PHE A 38 -4.81 -14.14 -5.94
C PHE A 38 -5.88 -13.36 -6.68
N SER A 39 -6.64 -12.57 -5.94
CA SER A 39 -7.66 -11.70 -6.50
C SER A 39 -7.57 -10.32 -5.85
N PRO A 40 -7.31 -9.26 -6.60
CA PRO A 40 -6.99 -9.27 -8.03
C PRO A 40 -5.60 -9.86 -8.29
N SER A 41 -5.41 -10.42 -9.46
CA SER A 41 -4.10 -10.96 -9.83
C SER A 41 -3.19 -9.88 -10.42
N GLU A 42 -3.77 -8.81 -10.94
CA GLU A 42 -3.00 -7.68 -11.42
C GLU A 42 -3.34 -6.48 -10.54
N VAL A 43 -2.33 -5.97 -9.85
CA VAL A 43 -2.49 -4.91 -8.86
C VAL A 43 -1.79 -3.67 -9.39
N ARG A 44 -2.58 -2.65 -9.74
CA ARG A 44 -2.02 -1.39 -10.24
C ARG A 44 -1.85 -0.41 -9.10
N VAL A 45 -0.67 0.16 -9.00
CA VAL A 45 -0.32 1.06 -7.92
C VAL A 45 0.41 2.28 -8.48
N LYS A 46 0.47 3.33 -7.70
CA LYS A 46 1.26 4.50 -8.08
C LYS A 46 2.73 4.21 -7.84
N ALA A 47 3.56 4.58 -8.79
CA ALA A 47 5.00 4.47 -8.64
C ALA A 47 5.51 5.55 -7.67
N ASN A 48 6.64 5.31 -7.09
CA ASN A 48 7.38 6.29 -6.29
C ASN A 48 6.71 6.73 -4.99
N ILE A 49 5.78 5.95 -4.49
CA ILE A 49 5.21 6.19 -3.16
C ILE A 49 5.24 4.90 -2.36
N LYS A 50 5.21 5.01 -1.04
CA LYS A 50 5.18 3.84 -0.17
C LYS A 50 3.89 3.06 -0.37
N LEU A 51 3.96 1.76 -0.27
CA LEU A 51 2.82 0.88 -0.44
C LEU A 51 2.63 0.00 0.79
N LYS A 52 1.39 -0.29 1.08
CA LYS A 52 1.00 -1.21 2.13
C LYS A 52 0.13 -2.27 1.47
N LEU A 53 0.66 -3.47 1.33
CA LEU A 53 -0.04 -4.58 0.69
C LEU A 53 -0.61 -5.48 1.76
N ILE A 54 -1.92 -5.61 1.81
CA ILE A 54 -2.60 -6.48 2.77
C ILE A 54 -3.11 -7.68 2.02
N ILE A 55 -2.68 -8.86 2.45
CA ILE A 55 -3.09 -10.11 1.81
C ILE A 55 -3.90 -10.92 2.81
N THR A 56 -5.12 -11.27 2.43
CA THR A 56 -6.02 -12.07 3.26
C THR A 56 -6.20 -13.43 2.62
N ASN A 57 -5.92 -14.47 3.39
CA ASN A 57 -6.07 -15.85 2.91
C ASN A 57 -7.42 -16.40 3.35
N GLU A 58 -8.32 -16.58 2.40
CA GLU A 58 -9.66 -17.12 2.64
C GLU A 58 -9.72 -18.63 2.44
N ASP A 59 -8.60 -19.26 2.17
CA ASP A 59 -8.53 -20.70 2.00
C ASP A 59 -8.37 -21.42 3.36
N PRO A 60 -8.70 -22.68 3.41
CA PRO A 60 -8.52 -23.49 4.62
C PRO A 60 -7.08 -23.98 4.79
N THR A 61 -6.18 -23.66 3.88
CA THR A 61 -4.77 -24.02 3.95
C THR A 61 -3.90 -22.79 3.86
N ALA A 62 -2.69 -22.88 4.37
CA ALA A 62 -1.74 -21.78 4.33
C ALA A 62 -1.21 -21.55 2.91
N GLU A 63 -0.74 -20.34 2.66
CA GLU A 63 -0.05 -20.00 1.43
C GLU A 63 1.19 -19.19 1.77
N GLU A 64 2.20 -19.24 0.95
CA GLU A 64 3.38 -18.41 1.13
C GLU A 64 3.44 -17.39 0.00
N PHE A 65 3.31 -16.12 0.35
CA PHE A 65 3.50 -15.05 -0.63
C PHE A 65 4.98 -14.90 -0.88
N GLU A 66 5.36 -14.89 -2.14
CA GLU A 66 6.76 -14.72 -2.50
C GLU A 66 6.90 -13.83 -3.73
N SER A 67 7.90 -12.95 -3.71
CA SER A 67 8.24 -12.12 -4.85
C SER A 67 9.74 -11.87 -4.86
N PHE A 68 10.39 -12.30 -5.92
CA PHE A 68 11.82 -12.06 -6.06
C PHE A 68 12.08 -10.60 -6.39
N SER A 69 11.30 -10.02 -7.30
CA SER A 69 11.49 -8.63 -7.69
C SER A 69 11.16 -7.62 -6.59
N LEU A 70 10.27 -7.98 -5.67
CA LEU A 70 9.96 -7.14 -4.53
C LEU A 70 10.81 -7.50 -3.31
N ASN A 71 11.55 -8.61 -3.37
CA ASN A 71 12.36 -9.11 -2.28
C ASN A 71 11.51 -9.31 -1.02
N ARG A 72 10.43 -10.07 -1.15
CA ARG A 72 9.52 -10.35 -0.04
C ARG A 72 9.10 -11.81 -0.04
N GLU A 73 8.94 -12.35 1.18
CA GLU A 73 8.50 -13.71 1.37
C GLU A 73 7.81 -13.77 2.72
N LYS A 74 6.58 -14.25 2.77
CA LYS A 74 5.84 -14.34 4.03
C LYS A 74 4.70 -15.34 3.94
N VAL A 75 4.57 -16.19 4.95
CA VAL A 75 3.48 -17.15 5.04
C VAL A 75 2.21 -16.45 5.52
N VAL A 76 1.09 -16.78 4.87
CA VAL A 76 -0.23 -16.32 5.26
C VAL A 76 -1.01 -17.54 5.69
N ARG A 77 -1.26 -17.67 6.97
CA ARG A 77 -1.99 -18.83 7.49
C ARG A 77 -3.44 -18.83 7.03
N ALA A 78 -4.05 -20.00 7.03
CA ALA A 78 -5.46 -20.14 6.68
C ALA A 78 -6.32 -19.17 7.46
N GLY A 79 -7.16 -18.42 6.76
CA GLY A 79 -8.08 -17.47 7.38
C GLY A 79 -7.43 -16.22 7.97
N GLN A 80 -6.14 -16.02 7.77
CA GLN A 80 -5.43 -14.89 8.36
C GLN A 80 -5.05 -13.85 7.30
N SER A 81 -4.65 -12.68 7.77
CA SER A 81 -4.15 -11.61 6.91
C SER A 81 -2.73 -11.27 7.31
N ILE A 82 -1.95 -10.83 6.34
CA ILE A 82 -0.63 -10.27 6.59
C ILE A 82 -0.54 -8.91 5.95
N THR A 83 0.39 -8.11 6.43
CA THR A 83 0.70 -6.81 5.84
C THR A 83 2.15 -6.81 5.38
N ILE A 84 2.35 -6.41 4.14
CA ILE A 84 3.68 -6.27 3.57
C ILE A 84 3.88 -4.80 3.22
N PHE A 85 4.91 -4.18 3.80
CA PHE A 85 5.26 -2.81 3.48
C PHE A 85 6.29 -2.81 2.37
N LEU A 86 6.06 -2.01 1.35
CA LEU A 86 6.97 -1.87 0.22
C LEU A 86 7.46 -0.43 0.12
N PRO A 87 8.73 -0.23 -0.16
CA PRO A 87 9.25 1.11 -0.39
C PRO A 87 8.71 1.64 -1.71
N PRO A 88 8.89 2.92 -2.01
CA PRO A 88 8.51 3.44 -3.32
C PRO A 88 9.11 2.60 -4.43
N LEU A 89 8.26 2.18 -5.37
CA LEU A 89 8.70 1.35 -6.48
C LEU A 89 8.88 2.22 -7.72
N LYS A 90 9.90 1.91 -8.50
CA LYS A 90 10.06 2.52 -9.80
C LYS A 90 8.96 1.99 -10.72
N PRO A 91 8.56 2.75 -11.75
CA PRO A 91 7.59 2.24 -12.71
C PRO A 91 8.06 0.90 -13.29
N GLY A 92 7.17 -0.06 -13.36
CA GLY A 92 7.49 -1.38 -13.86
C GLY A 92 6.54 -2.45 -13.35
N SER A 93 6.82 -3.68 -13.70
CA SER A 93 6.04 -4.85 -13.32
C SER A 93 6.85 -5.70 -12.35
N TYR A 94 6.19 -6.15 -11.28
CA TYR A 94 6.82 -6.91 -10.21
C TYR A 94 5.97 -8.14 -9.93
N ASP A 95 6.44 -9.29 -10.35
CA ASP A 95 5.67 -10.52 -10.21
C ASP A 95 5.73 -11.07 -8.79
N PHE A 96 4.65 -11.70 -8.37
CA PHE A 96 4.60 -12.46 -7.13
C PHE A 96 3.82 -13.75 -7.34
N PHE A 97 3.97 -14.67 -6.42
CA PHE A 97 3.29 -15.96 -6.51
C PHE A 97 3.09 -16.57 -5.13
N GLY A 98 2.27 -17.62 -5.07
CA GLY A 98 2.09 -18.41 -3.86
C GLY A 98 2.96 -19.65 -3.99
N ASP A 99 3.98 -19.74 -3.15
CA ASP A 99 4.95 -20.82 -3.27
C ASP A 99 4.39 -22.19 -2.94
N PHE A 100 3.29 -22.25 -2.21
CA PHE A 100 2.65 -23.54 -1.90
C PHE A 100 1.74 -24.01 -3.03
N HIS A 101 1.34 -23.13 -3.94
CA HIS A 101 0.50 -23.44 -5.09
C HIS A 101 0.94 -22.59 -6.29
N PRO A 102 2.18 -22.76 -6.75
CA PRO A 102 2.74 -21.84 -7.75
C PRO A 102 2.11 -21.93 -9.14
N ASP A 103 1.39 -23.01 -9.41
CA ASP A 103 0.76 -23.15 -10.73
C ASP A 103 -0.49 -22.28 -10.86
N THR A 104 -1.16 -21.98 -9.77
CA THR A 104 -2.40 -21.22 -9.78
C THR A 104 -2.29 -19.88 -9.10
N ALA A 105 -1.49 -19.75 -8.04
CA ALA A 105 -1.35 -18.54 -7.27
C ALA A 105 -0.26 -17.66 -7.90
N LYS A 106 -0.68 -16.77 -8.79
CA LYS A 106 0.23 -15.87 -9.51
C LYS A 106 -0.36 -14.47 -9.57
N GLY A 107 0.49 -13.48 -9.52
CA GLY A 107 0.05 -12.11 -9.67
C GLY A 107 1.20 -11.18 -10.04
N THR A 108 0.84 -9.93 -10.30
CA THR A 108 1.79 -8.90 -10.70
C THR A 108 1.38 -7.57 -10.09
N VAL A 109 2.33 -6.86 -9.54
CA VAL A 109 2.16 -5.46 -9.15
C VAL A 109 2.68 -4.63 -10.31
N ILE A 110 1.85 -3.70 -10.80
CA ILE A 110 2.24 -2.79 -11.87
C ILE A 110 2.29 -1.38 -11.27
N ALA A 111 3.49 -0.83 -11.21
CA ALA A 111 3.71 0.53 -10.71
C ALA A 111 3.80 1.49 -11.89
N GLU A 112 2.97 2.53 -11.85
CA GLU A 112 2.92 3.49 -12.98
C GLU A 112 2.66 4.93 -12.55
#